data_c71d72ae06a95204541d36feee5fe55e
#
_entry.id   c71d72ae06a95204541d36feee5fe55e
#
_cell.length_a   1.000
_cell.length_b   1.000
_cell.length_c   1.000
_cell.angle_alpha   90.00
_cell.angle_beta   90.00
_cell.angle_gamma   90.00
#
_symmetry.space_group_name_H-M   'P 1'
#
loop_
_entity.id
_entity.type
_entity.pdbx_description
1 polymer ?
#
loop_
_entity_poly.entity_id
_entity_poly.type
_entity_poly.pdbx_seq_one_letter_code
_entity_poly.pdbx_strand_id
1 'polypeptide(L)'
;ARGAKIYAEVPGYGTSSDAYHITSPAEDGAGAARAMTNAVEDAGIRPEEITYINAHGTSTHHNDLFETRAIKLAFGDHAYDMKVNSTKSMVGHLLGAAGAIEFVTCVKEIQDSFVHATVGYTTPDEELDLDYCKEAVQMDVPYALSNSLGFGGHNASILVKKWEE
;
A
#
# COMPACT_ATOMS: atom_id res chain seq x y z
N ALA A 1 13.01 26.36 4.75
CA ALA A 1 13.54 27.70 4.49
C ALA A 1 12.47 28.78 4.30
N ARG A 2 11.27 28.45 3.73
CA ARG A 2 10.15 29.41 3.54
C ARG A 2 9.06 29.31 4.61
N GLY A 3 9.20 28.47 5.66
CA GLY A 3 8.23 28.28 6.72
C GLY A 3 6.91 27.63 6.26
N ALA A 4 6.94 26.89 5.15
CA ALA A 4 5.75 26.17 4.69
C ALA A 4 5.42 25.02 5.66
N LYS A 5 4.12 24.78 5.88
CA LYS A 5 3.66 23.63 6.65
C LYS A 5 4.10 22.33 5.96
N ILE A 6 4.72 21.44 6.72
CA ILE A 6 5.05 20.08 6.29
C ILE A 6 3.90 19.17 6.73
N TYR A 7 3.39 18.35 5.82
CA TYR A 7 2.25 17.46 6.09
C TYR A 7 2.68 16.04 6.37
N ALA A 8 3.75 15.60 5.72
CA ALA A 8 4.35 14.29 5.89
C ALA A 8 5.77 14.31 5.30
N GLU A 9 6.53 13.27 5.54
CA GLU A 9 7.83 12.98 4.93
C GLU A 9 7.70 11.80 3.98
N VAL A 10 8.49 11.78 2.90
CA VAL A 10 8.61 10.62 2.01
C VAL A 10 10.03 10.07 2.21
N PRO A 11 10.22 9.15 3.15
CA PRO A 11 11.54 8.65 3.49
C PRO A 11 12.04 7.57 2.56
N GLY A 12 11.13 6.87 1.83
CA GLY A 12 11.52 5.75 0.99
C GLY A 12 10.65 5.56 -0.25
N TYR A 13 11.29 5.03 -1.27
CA TYR A 13 10.69 4.68 -2.56
C TYR A 13 11.30 3.41 -3.11
N GLY A 14 10.47 2.49 -3.58
CA GLY A 14 10.92 1.24 -4.18
C GLY A 14 10.25 0.97 -5.52
N THR A 15 11.00 0.43 -6.45
CA THR A 15 10.49 0.00 -7.75
C THR A 15 11.02 -1.37 -8.13
N SER A 16 10.26 -2.05 -8.98
CA SER A 16 10.66 -3.30 -9.60
C SER A 16 9.93 -3.52 -10.92
N SER A 17 10.29 -4.58 -11.63
CA SER A 17 9.54 -5.06 -12.79
C SER A 17 9.39 -6.57 -12.68
N ASP A 18 8.20 -7.08 -13.02
CA ASP A 18 7.93 -8.51 -13.03
C ASP A 18 8.59 -9.21 -14.23
N ALA A 19 8.65 -8.52 -15.37
CA ALA A 19 9.07 -9.11 -16.65
C ALA A 19 8.31 -10.42 -16.99
N TYR A 20 7.04 -10.49 -16.62
CA TYR A 20 6.21 -11.71 -16.68
C TYR A 20 5.17 -11.66 -17.80
N HIS A 21 4.23 -10.70 -17.75
CA HIS A 21 3.12 -10.60 -18.69
C HIS A 21 2.75 -9.14 -18.96
N ILE A 22 2.12 -8.86 -20.11
CA ILE A 22 1.79 -7.51 -20.53
C ILE A 22 0.73 -6.82 -19.62
N THR A 23 -0.18 -7.59 -19.01
CA THR A 23 -1.27 -7.04 -18.19
C THR A 23 -1.48 -7.74 -16.85
N SER A 24 -0.98 -8.97 -16.68
CA SER A 24 -1.13 -9.74 -15.43
C SER A 24 0.10 -9.56 -14.54
N PRO A 25 -0.07 -9.31 -13.24
CA PRO A 25 1.05 -9.39 -12.31
C PRO A 25 1.60 -10.83 -12.23
N ALA A 26 2.84 -10.97 -11.79
CA ALA A 26 3.44 -12.28 -11.55
C ALA A 26 2.73 -13.00 -10.40
N GLU A 27 2.41 -14.28 -10.60
CA GLU A 27 1.59 -15.07 -9.66
C GLU A 27 2.22 -15.27 -8.29
N ASP A 28 3.55 -15.22 -8.22
CA ASP A 28 4.30 -15.36 -6.97
C ASP A 28 4.36 -14.06 -6.17
N GLY A 29 3.96 -12.91 -6.75
CA GLY A 29 4.02 -11.60 -6.13
C GLY A 29 5.43 -11.06 -5.87
N ALA A 30 6.48 -11.75 -6.33
CA ALA A 30 7.86 -11.42 -5.99
C ALA A 30 8.30 -10.03 -6.48
N GLY A 31 7.77 -9.57 -7.62
CA GLY A 31 8.03 -8.22 -8.12
C GLY A 31 7.47 -7.14 -7.19
N ALA A 32 6.19 -7.23 -6.85
CA ALA A 32 5.55 -6.29 -5.95
C ALA A 32 6.17 -6.33 -4.54
N ALA A 33 6.48 -7.53 -4.02
CA ALA A 33 7.20 -7.68 -2.75
C ALA A 33 8.55 -6.94 -2.78
N ARG A 34 9.29 -7.07 -3.86
CA ARG A 34 10.59 -6.38 -4.05
C ARG A 34 10.45 -4.86 -4.04
N ALA A 35 9.39 -4.32 -4.66
CA ALA A 35 9.14 -2.88 -4.61
C ALA A 35 8.87 -2.40 -3.18
N MET A 36 8.09 -3.17 -2.40
CA MET A 36 7.82 -2.87 -0.99
C MET A 36 9.09 -2.95 -0.13
N THR A 37 9.87 -4.02 -0.24
CA THR A 37 11.12 -4.17 0.53
C THR A 37 12.14 -3.10 0.17
N ASN A 38 12.28 -2.75 -1.11
CA ASN A 38 13.16 -1.66 -1.53
C ASN A 38 12.75 -0.30 -0.91
N ALA A 39 11.45 -0.01 -0.80
CA ALA A 39 10.97 1.23 -0.17
C ALA A 39 11.30 1.26 1.34
N VAL A 40 11.17 0.13 2.03
CA VAL A 40 11.52 -0.02 3.45
C VAL A 40 13.03 0.13 3.67
N GLU A 41 13.84 -0.50 2.82
CA GLU A 41 15.29 -0.40 2.85
C GLU A 41 15.78 1.03 2.57
N ASP A 42 15.20 1.70 1.56
CA ASP A 42 15.52 3.09 1.21
C ASP A 42 15.22 4.05 2.38
N ALA A 43 14.13 3.80 3.11
CA ALA A 43 13.77 4.54 4.32
C ALA A 43 14.67 4.26 5.53
N GLY A 44 15.43 3.16 5.53
CA GLY A 44 16.29 2.74 6.64
C GLY A 44 15.51 2.34 7.89
N ILE A 45 14.27 1.85 7.75
CA ILE A 45 13.41 1.40 8.85
C ILE A 45 13.28 -0.12 8.85
N ARG A 46 12.72 -0.66 9.93
CA ARG A 46 12.38 -2.08 9.99
C ARG A 46 10.98 -2.31 9.42
N PRO A 47 10.72 -3.46 8.78
CA PRO A 47 9.39 -3.80 8.24
C PRO A 47 8.26 -3.69 9.28
N GLU A 48 8.55 -4.02 10.55
CA GLU A 48 7.57 -4.01 11.65
C GLU A 48 7.09 -2.61 12.04
N GLU A 49 7.74 -1.55 11.55
CA GLU A 49 7.32 -0.17 11.80
C GLU A 49 6.18 0.28 10.87
N ILE A 50 5.90 -0.47 9.81
CA ILE A 50 4.77 -0.20 8.91
C ILE A 50 3.49 -0.80 9.50
N THR A 51 2.51 0.04 9.75
CA THR A 51 1.23 -0.38 10.33
C THR A 51 0.07 -0.37 9.34
N TYR A 52 0.28 0.24 8.16
CA TYR A 52 -0.77 0.43 7.17
C TYR A 52 -0.25 0.37 5.73
N ILE A 53 -0.99 -0.31 4.87
CA ILE A 53 -0.77 -0.36 3.42
C ILE A 53 -2.01 0.11 2.68
N ASN A 54 -1.85 1.16 1.85
CA ASN A 54 -2.79 1.50 0.79
C ASN A 54 -2.44 0.67 -0.43
N ALA A 55 -3.17 -0.40 -0.64
CA ALA A 55 -2.92 -1.37 -1.68
C ALA A 55 -3.30 -0.84 -3.07
N HIS A 56 -2.69 -1.38 -4.12
CA HIS A 56 -3.17 -1.17 -5.48
C HIS A 56 -4.62 -1.64 -5.62
N GLY A 57 -4.97 -2.81 -5.09
CA GLY A 57 -6.32 -3.25 -4.76
C GLY A 57 -7.38 -2.91 -5.78
N THR A 58 -7.28 -3.45 -7.00
CA THR A 58 -8.21 -3.15 -8.11
C THR A 58 -9.52 -3.90 -8.04
N SER A 59 -9.71 -4.77 -7.07
CA SER A 59 -10.86 -5.69 -6.98
C SER A 59 -10.94 -6.67 -8.16
N THR A 60 -9.81 -7.00 -8.74
CA THR A 60 -9.69 -8.11 -9.69
C THR A 60 -9.07 -9.30 -9.00
N HIS A 61 -9.58 -10.51 -9.26
CA HIS A 61 -9.12 -11.73 -8.57
C HIS A 61 -7.59 -11.88 -8.59
N HIS A 62 -6.95 -11.77 -9.75
CA HIS A 62 -5.51 -11.94 -9.87
C HIS A 62 -4.74 -10.85 -9.12
N ASN A 63 -5.14 -9.58 -9.23
CA ASN A 63 -4.44 -8.50 -8.53
C ASN A 63 -4.50 -8.72 -7.02
N ASP A 64 -5.70 -8.90 -6.49
CA ASP A 64 -5.89 -8.92 -5.04
C ASP A 64 -5.21 -10.14 -4.42
N LEU A 65 -5.27 -11.31 -5.10
CA LEU A 65 -4.58 -12.52 -4.66
C LEU A 65 -3.05 -12.36 -4.70
N PHE A 66 -2.51 -11.84 -5.81
CA PHE A 66 -1.06 -11.75 -5.96
C PHE A 66 -0.46 -10.62 -5.13
N GLU A 67 -1.18 -9.51 -4.94
CA GLU A 67 -0.76 -8.45 -4.01
C GLU A 67 -0.79 -8.94 -2.54
N THR A 68 -1.79 -9.73 -2.16
CA THR A 68 -1.82 -10.40 -0.84
C THR A 68 -0.58 -11.27 -0.62
N ARG A 69 -0.22 -12.09 -1.61
CA ARG A 69 1.00 -12.91 -1.58
C ARG A 69 2.26 -12.04 -1.48
N ALA A 70 2.31 -10.94 -2.23
CA ALA A 70 3.41 -10.00 -2.21
C ALA A 70 3.60 -9.35 -0.83
N ILE A 71 2.51 -8.92 -0.19
CA ILE A 71 2.53 -8.35 1.16
C ILE A 71 3.07 -9.38 2.16
N LYS A 72 2.57 -10.61 2.12
CA LYS A 72 3.07 -11.70 2.98
C LYS A 72 4.54 -12.01 2.71
N LEU A 73 4.97 -11.99 1.46
CA LEU A 73 6.37 -12.25 1.10
C LEU A 73 7.30 -11.13 1.60
N ALA A 74 6.85 -9.88 1.56
CA ALA A 74 7.62 -8.71 1.99
C ALA A 74 7.73 -8.59 3.52
N PHE A 75 6.65 -8.93 4.25
CA PHE A 75 6.51 -8.64 5.68
C PHE A 75 6.40 -9.88 6.58
N GLY A 76 6.34 -11.09 6.01
CA GLY A 76 6.21 -12.33 6.79
C GLY A 76 4.97 -12.30 7.70
N ASP A 77 5.15 -12.76 8.94
CA ASP A 77 4.06 -12.83 9.93
C ASP A 77 3.52 -11.44 10.30
N HIS A 78 4.33 -10.39 10.18
CA HIS A 78 3.89 -9.00 10.44
C HIS A 78 2.78 -8.53 9.48
N ALA A 79 2.64 -9.14 8.31
CA ALA A 79 1.57 -8.85 7.37
C ALA A 79 0.17 -8.95 8.01
N TYR A 80 0.00 -9.82 9.00
CA TYR A 80 -1.28 -10.02 9.70
C TYR A 80 -1.58 -8.97 10.79
N ASP A 81 -0.57 -8.19 11.19
CA ASP A 81 -0.72 -7.11 12.16
C ASP A 81 -1.02 -5.76 11.51
N MET A 82 -0.85 -5.68 10.18
CA MET A 82 -1.07 -4.45 9.42
C MET A 82 -2.52 -4.29 8.99
N LYS A 83 -2.93 -3.02 8.82
CA LYS A 83 -4.17 -2.67 8.12
C LYS A 83 -3.89 -2.51 6.62
N VAL A 84 -4.74 -3.10 5.81
CA VAL A 84 -4.67 -2.99 4.34
C VAL A 84 -6.01 -2.45 3.84
N ASN A 85 -6.00 -1.49 2.94
CA ASN A 85 -7.21 -1.08 2.23
C ASN A 85 -6.90 -0.69 0.80
N SER A 86 -7.91 -0.33 0.04
CA SER A 86 -7.74 0.29 -1.26
C SER A 86 -8.61 1.53 -1.39
N THR A 87 -7.98 2.68 -1.61
CA THR A 87 -8.65 3.95 -1.91
C THR A 87 -9.51 3.85 -3.17
N LYS A 88 -9.18 2.94 -4.09
CA LYS A 88 -9.98 2.67 -5.29
C LYS A 88 -11.41 2.21 -4.96
N SER A 89 -11.62 1.61 -3.80
CA SER A 89 -12.96 1.24 -3.33
C SER A 89 -13.88 2.45 -3.16
N MET A 90 -13.32 3.63 -2.89
CA MET A 90 -14.06 4.87 -2.66
C MET A 90 -14.15 5.77 -3.90
N VAL A 91 -13.08 5.83 -4.71
CA VAL A 91 -12.97 6.82 -5.80
C VAL A 91 -12.87 6.20 -7.20
N GLY A 92 -12.81 4.88 -7.30
CA GLY A 92 -12.53 4.17 -8.54
C GLY A 92 -11.06 4.21 -8.95
N HIS A 93 -10.74 3.54 -10.05
CA HIS A 93 -9.37 3.52 -10.57
C HIS A 93 -9.11 4.73 -11.47
N LEU A 94 -8.32 5.67 -10.98
CA LEU A 94 -8.01 6.95 -11.64
C LEU A 94 -6.85 6.86 -12.64
N LEU A 95 -6.44 5.64 -13.01
CA LEU A 95 -5.34 5.38 -13.96
C LEU A 95 -4.07 6.15 -13.57
N GLY A 96 -3.57 7.03 -14.43
CA GLY A 96 -2.36 7.82 -14.16
C GLY A 96 -2.44 8.75 -12.95
N ALA A 97 -3.63 9.07 -12.44
CA ALA A 97 -3.81 9.87 -11.24
C ALA A 97 -3.97 9.03 -9.96
N ALA A 98 -4.11 7.69 -10.07
CA ALA A 98 -4.39 6.82 -8.93
C ALA A 98 -3.34 6.96 -7.82
N GLY A 99 -2.07 6.79 -8.14
CA GLY A 99 -1.01 6.87 -7.14
C GLY A 99 -0.91 8.23 -6.45
N ALA A 100 -1.24 9.32 -7.13
CA ALA A 100 -1.24 10.65 -6.53
C ALA A 100 -2.36 10.82 -5.50
N ILE A 101 -3.57 10.32 -5.79
CA ILE A 101 -4.71 10.37 -4.86
C ILE A 101 -4.46 9.42 -3.68
N GLU A 102 -3.93 8.23 -3.91
CA GLU A 102 -3.57 7.27 -2.88
C GLU A 102 -2.49 7.81 -1.94
N PHE A 103 -1.48 8.48 -2.49
CA PHE A 103 -0.48 9.19 -1.70
C PHE A 103 -1.11 10.29 -0.80
N VAL A 104 -1.99 11.12 -1.37
CA VAL A 104 -2.70 12.17 -0.59
C VAL A 104 -3.57 11.52 0.49
N THR A 105 -4.21 10.39 0.22
CA THR A 105 -4.98 9.62 1.20
C THR A 105 -4.08 9.16 2.35
N CYS A 106 -2.93 8.55 2.07
CA CYS A 106 -1.97 8.15 3.11
C CYS A 106 -1.54 9.33 3.99
N VAL A 107 -1.24 10.50 3.38
CA VAL A 107 -0.92 11.72 4.15
C VAL A 107 -2.06 12.12 5.07
N LYS A 108 -3.31 12.06 4.59
CA LYS A 108 -4.50 12.38 5.38
C LYS A 108 -4.74 11.39 6.52
N GLU A 109 -4.59 10.11 6.25
CA GLU A 109 -4.76 9.06 7.26
C GLU A 109 -3.72 9.17 8.38
N ILE A 110 -2.48 9.49 8.04
CA ILE A 110 -1.43 9.81 9.01
C ILE A 110 -1.80 11.01 9.87
N GLN A 111 -2.28 12.12 9.26
CA GLN A 111 -2.62 13.34 9.98
C GLN A 111 -3.84 13.18 10.89
N ASP A 112 -4.85 12.45 10.42
CA ASP A 112 -6.13 12.30 11.10
C ASP A 112 -6.12 11.10 12.06
N SER A 113 -5.03 10.29 12.06
CA SER A 113 -4.91 9.03 12.81
C SER A 113 -6.09 8.09 12.52
N PHE A 114 -6.45 7.96 11.26
CA PHE A 114 -7.67 7.30 10.81
C PHE A 114 -7.42 6.56 9.50
N VAL A 115 -7.75 5.29 9.45
CA VAL A 115 -7.67 4.44 8.23
C VAL A 115 -9.08 4.15 7.74
N HIS A 116 -9.36 4.48 6.49
CA HIS A 116 -10.69 4.30 5.91
C HIS A 116 -11.02 2.82 5.62
N ALA A 117 -12.30 2.51 5.57
CA ALA A 117 -12.76 1.17 5.18
C ALA A 117 -12.52 0.89 3.69
N THR A 118 -12.36 -0.38 3.33
CA THR A 118 -12.53 -0.86 1.96
C THR A 118 -14.02 -0.92 1.66
N VAL A 119 -14.54 0.11 0.98
CA VAL A 119 -15.97 0.23 0.69
C VAL A 119 -16.42 -0.88 -0.26
N GLY A 120 -17.55 -1.51 0.06
CA GLY A 120 -18.08 -2.63 -0.73
C GLY A 120 -17.50 -4.00 -0.37
N TYR A 121 -16.58 -4.08 0.59
CA TYR A 121 -16.08 -5.36 1.10
C TYR A 121 -17.14 -6.03 1.99
N THR A 122 -17.90 -6.94 1.41
CA THR A 122 -19.02 -7.60 2.09
C THR A 122 -18.78 -9.09 2.34
N THR A 123 -18.09 -9.75 1.43
CA THR A 123 -17.86 -11.20 1.47
C THR A 123 -16.38 -11.49 1.58
N PRO A 124 -15.92 -12.11 2.69
CA PRO A 124 -14.54 -12.56 2.80
C PRO A 124 -14.19 -13.63 1.77
N ASP A 125 -12.94 -13.63 1.33
CA ASP A 125 -12.35 -14.66 0.50
C ASP A 125 -11.28 -15.38 1.33
N GLU A 126 -11.30 -16.71 1.35
CA GLU A 126 -10.37 -17.53 2.16
C GLU A 126 -8.90 -17.38 1.71
N GLU A 127 -8.65 -17.03 0.45
CA GLU A 127 -7.31 -16.77 -0.06
C GLU A 127 -6.80 -15.36 0.25
N LEU A 128 -7.69 -14.46 0.69
CA LEU A 128 -7.43 -13.07 1.05
C LEU A 128 -7.59 -12.90 2.56
N ASP A 129 -6.63 -13.36 3.34
CA ASP A 129 -6.72 -13.54 4.80
C ASP A 129 -6.03 -12.45 5.63
N LEU A 130 -5.67 -11.30 5.02
CA LEU A 130 -5.17 -10.13 5.73
C LEU A 130 -6.33 -9.26 6.25
N ASP A 131 -6.02 -8.25 7.07
CA ASP A 131 -7.03 -7.29 7.54
C ASP A 131 -7.26 -6.19 6.49
N TYR A 132 -8.25 -6.40 5.62
CA TYR A 132 -8.62 -5.47 4.54
C TYR A 132 -9.53 -4.32 4.98
N CYS A 133 -9.52 -3.94 6.23
CA CYS A 133 -10.29 -2.83 6.76
C CYS A 133 -11.76 -2.88 6.33
N LYS A 134 -12.49 -3.90 6.76
CA LYS A 134 -13.94 -3.96 6.52
C LYS A 134 -14.69 -2.75 7.07
N GLU A 135 -14.19 -2.21 8.18
CA GLU A 135 -14.65 -0.98 8.80
C GLU A 135 -13.48 -0.01 8.94
N ALA A 136 -13.80 1.27 8.97
CA ALA A 136 -12.80 2.30 9.23
C ALA A 136 -12.30 2.20 10.67
N VAL A 137 -11.01 2.50 10.89
CA VAL A 137 -10.38 2.37 12.20
C VAL A 137 -9.64 3.63 12.61
N GLN A 138 -9.82 4.03 13.86
CA GLN A 138 -9.04 5.10 14.48
C GLN A 138 -7.75 4.47 15.03
N MET A 139 -6.60 4.82 14.47
CA MET A 139 -5.30 4.32 14.89
C MET A 139 -4.19 5.29 14.55
N ASP A 140 -3.10 5.27 15.30
CA ASP A 140 -1.90 6.00 14.91
C ASP A 140 -1.22 5.31 13.73
N VAL A 141 -0.83 6.09 12.73
CA VAL A 141 -0.17 5.61 11.52
C VAL A 141 1.18 6.30 11.41
N PRO A 142 2.24 5.78 12.05
CA PRO A 142 3.56 6.39 11.95
C PRO A 142 4.14 6.29 10.54
N TYR A 143 3.89 5.17 9.87
CA TYR A 143 4.30 4.90 8.50
C TYR A 143 3.16 4.27 7.71
N ALA A 144 2.91 4.78 6.51
CA ALA A 144 2.00 4.22 5.52
C ALA A 144 2.77 3.85 4.25
N LEU A 145 2.47 2.70 3.66
CA LEU A 145 3.02 2.28 2.37
C LEU A 145 1.93 2.33 1.31
N SER A 146 2.17 2.99 0.18
CA SER A 146 1.24 3.04 -0.95
C SER A 146 1.80 2.29 -2.15
N ASN A 147 1.06 1.29 -2.62
CA ASN A 147 1.45 0.43 -3.75
C ASN A 147 0.77 0.84 -5.04
N SER A 148 1.51 0.82 -6.13
CA SER A 148 1.00 0.97 -7.49
C SER A 148 1.57 -0.13 -8.38
N LEU A 149 0.68 -0.99 -8.90
CA LEU A 149 1.02 -2.08 -9.79
C LEU A 149 0.46 -1.76 -11.18
N GLY A 150 1.32 -1.72 -12.19
CA GLY A 150 0.95 -1.27 -13.53
C GLY A 150 1.10 -2.36 -14.59
N PHE A 151 0.35 -2.22 -15.68
CA PHE A 151 0.54 -3.05 -16.87
C PHE A 151 1.99 -2.98 -17.37
N GLY A 152 2.47 -4.09 -17.94
CA GLY A 152 3.88 -4.25 -18.26
C GLY A 152 4.73 -4.76 -17.08
N GLY A 153 4.10 -5.04 -15.94
CA GLY A 153 4.76 -5.55 -14.73
C GLY A 153 5.52 -4.49 -13.96
N HIS A 154 5.14 -3.22 -14.09
CA HIS A 154 5.74 -2.14 -13.31
C HIS A 154 5.16 -2.12 -11.89
N ASN A 155 6.02 -2.17 -10.90
CA ASN A 155 5.66 -2.08 -9.50
C ASN A 155 6.37 -0.90 -8.85
N ALA A 156 5.63 -0.13 -8.06
CA ALA A 156 6.16 0.98 -7.27
C ALA A 156 5.51 0.99 -5.89
N SER A 157 6.31 1.30 -4.88
CA SER A 157 5.86 1.51 -3.50
C SER A 157 6.46 2.80 -2.97
N ILE A 158 5.62 3.66 -2.40
CA ILE A 158 6.02 4.91 -1.77
C ILE A 158 5.76 4.79 -0.28
N LEU A 159 6.78 5.05 0.54
CA LEU A 159 6.64 5.12 1.99
C LEU A 159 6.38 6.57 2.40
N VAL A 160 5.38 6.75 3.24
CA VAL A 160 4.97 8.04 3.81
C VAL A 160 5.10 7.95 5.32
N LYS A 161 5.76 8.93 5.93
CA LYS A 161 6.00 9.01 7.37
C LYS A 161 5.30 10.21 7.97
N LYS A 162 4.82 10.05 9.20
CA LYS A 162 4.33 11.15 10.03
C LYS A 162 5.43 12.18 10.24
N TRP A 163 5.12 13.45 9.96
CA TRP A 163 6.05 14.53 10.27
C TRP A 163 6.02 14.85 11.76
N GLU A 164 7.19 14.88 12.37
CA GLU A 164 7.42 15.31 13.75
C GLU A 164 8.30 16.56 13.72
N GLU A 165 7.87 17.62 14.45
CA GLU A 165 8.61 18.89 14.57
C GLU A 165 9.85 18.77 15.46
#